data_07da110371c260ab0d03d825c653954a
#
_entry.id   07da110371c260ab0d03d825c653954a
#
_cell.length_a   1.000
_cell.length_b   1.000
_cell.length_c   1.000
_cell.angle_alpha   90.00
_cell.angle_beta   90.00
_cell.angle_gamma   90.00
#
_symmetry.space_group_name_H-M   'P 1'
#
loop_
_entity.id
_entity.type
_entity.pdbx_description
1 polymer ?
#
loop_
_entity_poly.entity_id
_entity_poly.type
_entity_poly.pdbx_seq_one_letter_code
_entity_poly.pdbx_strand_id
1 'polypeptide(L)'
;MVTDKTRREAFITQNLGLVHACAGRFRGRGMEYDDLYSAGCVGLIKAYDNFDESRGVCFSTYAVPVILGEIKKLFRDGGTVKVSRSLKELGMRVQAAREHTMKLCGAEPTLQQLAEQLDEPIENVALAIQLSLIHIS
;
A
#
# COMPACT_ATOMS: atom_id res chain seq x y z
N MET A 1 -2.97 -1.38 -30.03
CA MET A 1 -1.62 -1.87 -29.68
C MET A 1 -1.39 -1.75 -28.19
N VAL A 2 -0.97 -2.85 -27.54
CA VAL A 2 -0.74 -2.87 -26.11
C VAL A 2 0.60 -2.22 -25.81
N THR A 3 0.62 -1.22 -24.91
CA THR A 3 1.87 -0.56 -24.50
C THR A 3 2.62 -1.46 -23.50
N ASP A 4 3.92 -1.22 -23.33
CA ASP A 4 4.72 -1.94 -22.32
C ASP A 4 4.16 -1.72 -20.91
N LYS A 5 3.68 -0.52 -20.62
CA LYS A 5 3.04 -0.20 -19.34
C LYS A 5 1.79 -1.06 -19.10
N THR A 6 0.96 -1.21 -20.15
CA THR A 6 -0.26 -2.03 -20.06
C THR A 6 0.07 -3.50 -19.86
N ARG A 7 1.10 -4.02 -20.53
CA ARG A 7 1.57 -5.40 -20.34
C ARG A 7 2.07 -5.62 -18.93
N ARG A 8 2.82 -4.67 -18.40
CA ARG A 8 3.35 -4.70 -17.04
C ARG A 8 2.23 -4.77 -16.03
N GLU A 9 1.24 -3.89 -16.17
CA GLU A 9 0.08 -3.85 -15.26
C GLU A 9 -0.74 -5.14 -15.32
N ALA A 10 -0.98 -5.66 -16.52
CA ALA A 10 -1.73 -6.90 -16.70
C ALA A 10 -0.98 -8.08 -16.09
N PHE A 11 0.33 -8.17 -16.28
CA PHE A 11 1.16 -9.23 -15.73
C PHE A 11 1.17 -9.20 -14.21
N ILE A 12 1.35 -8.01 -13.63
CA ILE A 12 1.35 -7.83 -12.18
C ILE A 12 -0.02 -8.20 -11.62
N THR A 13 -1.11 -7.76 -12.23
CA THR A 13 -2.46 -8.09 -11.79
C THR A 13 -2.71 -9.60 -11.79
N GLN A 14 -2.23 -10.30 -12.82
CA GLN A 14 -2.38 -11.76 -12.94
C GLN A 14 -1.60 -12.52 -11.86
N ASN A 15 -0.56 -11.89 -11.29
CA ASN A 15 0.31 -12.54 -10.32
C ASN A 15 0.11 -12.05 -8.88
N LEU A 16 -0.94 -11.28 -8.61
CA LEU A 16 -1.25 -10.83 -7.25
C LEU A 16 -1.50 -11.99 -6.28
N GLY A 17 -1.92 -13.14 -6.78
CA GLY A 17 -2.06 -14.35 -5.98
C GLY A 17 -0.76 -14.76 -5.29
N LEU A 18 0.39 -14.53 -5.92
CA LEU A 18 1.70 -14.79 -5.31
C LEU A 18 1.93 -13.88 -4.09
N VAL A 19 1.50 -12.62 -4.19
CA VAL A 19 1.63 -11.66 -3.10
C VAL A 19 0.76 -12.10 -1.91
N HIS A 20 -0.48 -12.49 -2.18
CA HIS A 20 -1.38 -12.97 -1.12
C HIS A 20 -0.83 -14.23 -0.43
N ALA A 21 -0.29 -15.15 -1.20
CA ALA A 21 0.30 -16.37 -0.66
C ALA A 21 1.49 -16.06 0.25
N CYS A 22 2.36 -15.14 -0.19
CA CYS A 22 3.54 -14.75 0.59
C CYS A 22 3.16 -13.94 1.83
N ALA A 23 2.26 -12.96 1.69
CA ALA A 23 1.81 -12.12 2.80
C ALA A 23 1.10 -12.95 3.86
N GLY A 24 0.33 -13.94 3.45
CA GLY A 24 -0.39 -14.84 4.36
C GLY A 24 0.51 -15.59 5.33
N ARG A 25 1.76 -15.85 4.95
CA ARG A 25 2.73 -16.54 5.82
C ARG A 25 3.11 -15.71 7.04
N PHE A 26 2.91 -14.39 6.99
CA PHE A 26 3.32 -13.49 8.05
C PHE A 26 2.14 -12.99 8.88
N ARG A 27 0.94 -13.52 8.68
CA ARG A 27 -0.23 -13.18 9.49
C ARG A 27 0.03 -13.53 10.96
N GLY A 28 -0.49 -12.69 11.85
CA GLY A 28 -0.41 -12.96 13.29
C GLY A 28 0.93 -12.60 13.93
N ARG A 29 1.79 -11.89 13.21
CA ARG A 29 3.12 -11.49 13.71
C ARG A 29 3.20 -10.02 14.10
N GLY A 30 2.06 -9.38 14.34
CA GLY A 30 2.03 -7.98 14.79
C GLY A 30 2.03 -6.95 13.69
N MET A 31 2.04 -7.36 12.43
CA MET A 31 1.99 -6.47 11.27
C MET A 31 0.61 -6.57 10.62
N GLU A 32 0.05 -5.45 10.20
CA GLU A 32 -1.24 -5.46 9.51
C GLU A 32 -1.10 -6.08 8.12
N TYR A 33 -2.12 -6.82 7.70
CA TYR A 33 -2.10 -7.52 6.42
C TYR A 33 -1.93 -6.55 5.24
N ASP A 34 -2.55 -5.36 5.31
CA ASP A 34 -2.42 -4.36 4.24
C ASP A 34 -0.95 -3.92 4.05
N ASP A 35 -0.19 -3.82 5.14
CA ASP A 35 1.22 -3.48 5.06
C ASP A 35 2.02 -4.63 4.45
N LEU A 36 1.71 -5.87 4.85
CA LEU A 36 2.33 -7.06 4.29
C LEU A 36 2.06 -7.16 2.78
N TYR A 37 0.83 -6.93 2.40
CA TYR A 37 0.40 -6.96 1.00
C TYR A 37 1.09 -5.89 0.18
N SER A 38 1.14 -4.65 0.68
CA SER A 38 1.80 -3.54 0.00
C SER A 38 3.28 -3.81 -0.23
N ALA A 39 3.97 -4.32 0.79
CA ALA A 39 5.39 -4.69 0.66
C ALA A 39 5.56 -5.81 -0.36
N GLY A 40 4.66 -6.79 -0.34
CA GLY A 40 4.68 -7.89 -1.30
C GLY A 40 4.49 -7.41 -2.73
N CYS A 41 3.62 -6.42 -2.95
CA CYS A 41 3.42 -5.83 -4.26
C CYS A 41 4.69 -5.12 -4.76
N VAL A 42 5.41 -4.44 -3.89
CA VAL A 42 6.71 -3.84 -4.24
C VAL A 42 7.67 -4.94 -4.68
N GLY A 43 7.71 -6.05 -3.96
CA GLY A 43 8.54 -7.20 -4.34
C GLY A 43 8.16 -7.78 -5.70
N LEU A 44 6.86 -7.90 -5.98
CA LEU A 44 6.37 -8.40 -7.26
C LEU A 44 6.80 -7.49 -8.42
N ILE A 45 6.69 -6.17 -8.23
CA ILE A 45 7.10 -5.19 -9.24
C ILE A 45 8.61 -5.29 -9.48
N LYS A 46 9.41 -5.37 -8.43
CA LYS A 46 10.87 -5.53 -8.54
C LYS A 46 11.22 -6.83 -9.26
N ALA A 47 10.50 -7.91 -8.95
CA ALA A 47 10.73 -9.19 -9.61
C ALA A 47 10.44 -9.10 -11.10
N TYR A 48 9.33 -8.47 -11.48
CA TYR A 48 8.99 -8.28 -12.89
C TYR A 48 10.07 -7.49 -13.62
N ASP A 49 10.51 -6.38 -13.03
CA ASP A 49 11.46 -5.48 -13.68
C ASP A 49 12.85 -6.11 -13.84
N ASN A 50 13.20 -7.09 -13.00
CA ASN A 50 14.52 -7.72 -13.01
C ASN A 50 14.52 -9.17 -13.50
N PHE A 51 13.36 -9.68 -13.92
CA PHE A 51 13.24 -11.07 -14.36
C PHE A 51 13.92 -11.28 -15.73
N ASP A 52 14.74 -12.31 -15.80
CA ASP A 52 15.44 -12.70 -17.01
C ASP A 52 14.93 -14.06 -17.48
N GLU A 53 14.10 -14.07 -18.53
CA GLU A 53 13.50 -15.27 -19.09
C GLU A 53 14.55 -16.25 -19.63
N SER A 54 15.73 -15.74 -20.01
CA SER A 54 16.79 -16.57 -20.61
C SER A 54 17.41 -17.55 -19.61
N ARG A 55 17.17 -17.36 -18.31
CA ARG A 55 17.72 -18.24 -17.28
C ARG A 55 16.95 -19.55 -17.10
N GLY A 56 15.83 -19.72 -17.80
CA GLY A 56 15.09 -20.98 -17.83
C GLY A 56 14.30 -21.31 -16.57
N VAL A 57 14.13 -20.35 -15.63
CA VAL A 57 13.30 -20.52 -14.45
C VAL A 57 11.95 -19.86 -14.64
N CYS A 58 10.91 -20.43 -14.03
CA CYS A 58 9.59 -19.82 -14.03
C CYS A 58 9.60 -18.51 -13.25
N PHE A 59 8.77 -17.55 -13.66
CA PHE A 59 8.66 -16.28 -12.98
C PHE A 59 8.33 -16.45 -11.50
N SER A 60 7.37 -17.32 -11.16
CA SER A 60 6.97 -17.54 -9.77
C SER A 60 8.14 -18.03 -8.90
N THR A 61 8.99 -18.89 -9.45
CA THR A 61 10.17 -19.40 -8.72
C THR A 61 11.14 -18.26 -8.40
N TYR A 62 11.27 -17.31 -9.30
CA TYR A 62 12.12 -16.13 -9.10
C TYR A 62 11.43 -15.12 -8.18
N ALA A 63 10.15 -14.87 -8.38
CA ALA A 63 9.42 -13.79 -7.71
C ALA A 63 9.20 -14.04 -6.22
N VAL A 64 8.89 -15.28 -5.82
CA VAL A 64 8.56 -15.59 -4.42
C VAL A 64 9.66 -15.16 -3.44
N PRO A 65 10.95 -15.49 -3.67
CA PRO A 65 12.01 -15.00 -2.77
C PRO A 65 12.11 -13.46 -2.72
N VAL A 66 11.89 -12.79 -3.84
CA VAL A 66 11.93 -11.32 -3.91
C VAL A 66 10.78 -10.71 -3.11
N ILE A 67 9.57 -11.27 -3.27
CA ILE A 67 8.39 -10.83 -2.54
C ILE A 67 8.60 -11.04 -1.03
N LEU A 68 9.04 -12.24 -0.64
CA LEU A 68 9.30 -12.55 0.77
C LEU A 68 10.37 -11.62 1.35
N GLY A 69 11.41 -11.30 0.58
CA GLY A 69 12.46 -10.40 1.00
C GLY A 69 11.95 -9.01 1.31
N GLU A 70 11.05 -8.49 0.48
CA GLU A 70 10.44 -7.17 0.72
C GLU A 70 9.55 -7.18 1.96
N ILE A 71 8.77 -8.24 2.15
CA ILE A 71 7.93 -8.36 3.35
C ILE A 71 8.81 -8.45 4.62
N LYS A 72 9.89 -9.22 4.57
CA LYS A 72 10.80 -9.36 5.71
C LYS A 72 11.46 -8.03 6.11
N LYS A 73 11.66 -7.13 5.15
CA LYS A 73 12.19 -5.79 5.46
C LYS A 73 11.30 -5.02 6.43
N LEU A 74 9.98 -5.20 6.36
CA LEU A 74 9.06 -4.54 7.28
C LEU A 74 9.37 -4.88 8.73
N PHE A 75 9.67 -6.15 8.99
CA PHE A 75 9.95 -6.61 10.34
C PHE A 75 11.33 -6.15 10.83
N ARG A 76 12.29 -6.08 9.90
CA ARG A 76 13.66 -5.69 10.24
C ARG A 76 13.79 -4.19 10.49
N ASP A 77 13.15 -3.36 9.66
CA ASP A 77 13.35 -1.92 9.71
C ASP A 77 12.46 -1.21 10.75
N GLY A 78 11.33 -1.81 11.13
CA GLY A 78 10.40 -1.23 12.09
C GLY A 78 9.76 0.08 11.66
N GLY A 79 10.28 0.72 10.62
CA GLY A 79 9.84 2.05 10.17
C GLY A 79 8.46 2.06 9.56
N THR A 80 8.07 0.97 8.89
CA THR A 80 6.76 0.87 8.24
C THR A 80 5.63 0.81 9.26
N VAL A 81 5.87 0.22 10.43
CA VAL A 81 4.89 0.23 11.53
C VAL A 81 4.62 1.65 11.99
N LYS A 82 5.67 2.48 12.12
CA LYS A 82 5.55 3.90 12.47
C LYS A 82 4.74 4.66 11.42
N VAL A 83 5.02 4.44 10.14
CA VAL A 83 4.31 5.09 9.03
C VAL A 83 2.83 4.71 9.07
N SER A 84 2.51 3.43 9.29
CA SER A 84 1.14 2.96 9.37
C SER A 84 0.40 3.61 10.56
N ARG A 85 1.04 3.73 11.72
CA ARG A 85 0.45 4.41 12.89
C ARG A 85 0.23 5.90 12.61
N SER A 86 1.20 6.57 11.99
CA SER A 86 1.08 7.97 11.60
C SER A 86 -0.08 8.20 10.65
N LEU A 87 -0.28 7.29 9.69
CA LEU A 87 -1.38 7.38 8.75
C LEU A 87 -2.72 7.14 9.43
N LYS A 88 -2.80 6.24 10.40
CA LYS A 88 -4.02 6.02 11.18
C LYS A 88 -4.37 7.26 12.02
N GLU A 89 -3.37 7.84 12.68
CA GLU A 89 -3.57 9.08 13.44
C GLU A 89 -4.02 10.22 12.54
N LEU A 90 -3.39 10.34 11.36
CA LEU A 90 -3.79 11.33 10.37
C LEU A 90 -5.23 11.09 9.91
N GLY A 91 -5.62 9.83 9.69
CA GLY A 91 -7.00 9.48 9.33
C GLY A 91 -8.01 9.96 10.35
N MET A 92 -7.69 9.81 11.64
CA MET A 92 -8.54 10.30 12.73
C MET A 92 -8.63 11.82 12.74
N ARG A 93 -7.51 12.51 12.51
CA ARG A 93 -7.47 13.97 12.40
C ARG A 93 -8.28 14.46 11.20
N VAL A 94 -8.18 13.77 10.08
CA VAL A 94 -8.96 14.08 8.86
C VAL A 94 -10.45 13.96 9.16
N GLN A 95 -10.86 12.88 9.80
CA GLN A 95 -12.27 12.66 10.15
C GLN A 95 -12.81 13.75 11.05
N ALA A 96 -12.04 14.11 12.08
CA ALA A 96 -12.41 15.19 12.99
C ALA A 96 -12.53 16.55 12.26
N ALA A 97 -11.59 16.82 11.35
CA ALA A 97 -11.62 18.06 10.57
C ALA A 97 -12.82 18.11 9.63
N ARG A 98 -13.16 16.98 9.00
CA ARG A 98 -14.32 16.88 8.13
C ARG A 98 -15.62 17.16 8.89
N GLU A 99 -15.79 16.53 10.03
CA GLU A 99 -16.97 16.72 10.87
C GLU A 99 -17.09 18.17 11.35
N HIS A 100 -15.99 18.77 11.74
CA HIS A 100 -15.97 20.16 12.17
C HIS A 100 -16.38 21.11 11.04
N THR A 101 -15.82 20.92 9.86
CA THR A 101 -16.15 21.74 8.67
C THR A 101 -17.61 21.55 8.26
N MET A 102 -18.12 20.32 8.30
CA MET A 102 -19.53 20.05 7.99
C MET A 102 -20.46 20.81 8.93
N LYS A 103 -20.16 20.84 10.22
CA LYS A 103 -20.97 21.57 11.21
C LYS A 103 -20.95 23.07 11.00
N LEU A 104 -19.79 23.63 10.64
CA LEU A 104 -19.64 25.07 10.48
C LEU A 104 -20.17 25.59 9.13
N CYS A 105 -19.90 24.85 8.05
CA CYS A 105 -20.15 25.31 6.68
C CYS A 105 -21.25 24.57 5.96
N GLY A 106 -21.67 23.42 6.49
CA GLY A 106 -22.69 22.59 5.87
C GLY A 106 -22.26 21.89 4.59
N ALA A 107 -20.96 21.91 4.27
CA ALA A 107 -20.41 21.29 3.07
C ALA A 107 -19.13 20.53 3.40
N GLU A 108 -18.86 19.46 2.65
CA GLU A 108 -17.64 18.69 2.81
C GLU A 108 -16.43 19.48 2.32
N PRO A 109 -15.32 19.47 3.07
CA PRO A 109 -14.08 20.09 2.61
C PRO A 109 -13.45 19.28 1.49
N THR A 110 -12.72 19.96 0.60
CA THR A 110 -11.93 19.31 -0.42
C THR A 110 -10.65 18.72 0.20
N LEU A 111 -9.97 17.84 -0.55
CA LEU A 111 -8.68 17.29 -0.10
C LEU A 111 -7.67 18.41 0.13
N GLN A 112 -7.66 19.42 -0.74
CA GLN A 112 -6.74 20.54 -0.60
C GLN A 112 -7.03 21.36 0.67
N GLN A 113 -8.31 21.59 0.97
CA GLN A 113 -8.72 22.28 2.19
C GLN A 113 -8.28 21.51 3.44
N LEU A 114 -8.46 20.19 3.43
CA LEU A 114 -8.02 19.32 4.53
C LEU A 114 -6.51 19.37 4.69
N ALA A 115 -5.77 19.29 3.59
CA ALA A 115 -4.31 19.35 3.61
C ALA A 115 -3.80 20.66 4.21
N GLU A 116 -4.39 21.77 3.82
CA GLU A 116 -4.04 23.08 4.36
C GLU A 116 -4.41 23.20 5.84
N GLN A 117 -5.60 22.74 6.20
CA GLN A 117 -6.10 22.80 7.57
C GLN A 117 -5.25 21.97 8.53
N LEU A 118 -4.77 20.80 8.09
CA LEU A 118 -3.97 19.90 8.90
C LEU A 118 -2.47 20.09 8.75
N ASP A 119 -2.05 20.99 7.85
CA ASP A 119 -0.64 21.23 7.53
C ASP A 119 0.07 19.94 7.12
N GLU A 120 -0.57 19.19 6.22
CA GLU A 120 -0.08 17.91 5.71
C GLU A 120 -0.04 17.89 4.19
N PRO A 121 0.88 17.16 3.57
CA PRO A 121 0.85 16.98 2.12
C PRO A 121 -0.46 16.32 1.67
N ILE A 122 -0.99 16.78 0.53
CA ILE A 122 -2.25 16.26 0.02
C ILE A 122 -2.21 14.75 -0.24
N GLU A 123 -1.05 14.23 -0.64
CA GLU A 123 -0.85 12.80 -0.87
C GLU A 123 -1.07 11.99 0.41
N ASN A 124 -0.61 12.50 1.53
CA ASN A 124 -0.77 11.84 2.83
C ASN A 124 -2.24 11.85 3.26
N VAL A 125 -2.94 12.96 3.05
CA VAL A 125 -4.36 13.06 3.37
C VAL A 125 -5.17 12.07 2.53
N ALA A 126 -4.91 12.00 1.23
CA ALA A 126 -5.58 11.06 0.33
C ALA A 126 -5.32 9.62 0.74
N LEU A 127 -4.08 9.29 1.08
CA LEU A 127 -3.69 7.95 1.51
C LEU A 127 -4.37 7.58 2.83
N ALA A 128 -4.42 8.50 3.79
CA ALA A 128 -5.07 8.26 5.08
C ALA A 128 -6.56 7.98 4.91
N ILE A 129 -7.23 8.69 3.99
CA ILE A 129 -8.65 8.48 3.69
C ILE A 129 -8.86 7.10 3.08
N GLN A 130 -8.01 6.69 2.13
CA GLN A 130 -8.10 5.37 1.51
C GLN A 130 -7.93 4.25 2.53
N LEU A 131 -6.96 4.39 3.44
CA LEU A 131 -6.74 3.40 4.49
C LEU A 131 -7.92 3.31 5.45
N SER A 132 -8.53 4.43 5.79
CA SER A 132 -9.74 4.46 6.62
C SER A 132 -10.88 3.65 6.01
N LEU A 133 -11.09 3.78 4.71
CA LEU A 133 -12.15 3.06 4.00
C LEU A 133 -11.90 1.55 4.01
N ILE A 134 -10.64 1.13 3.90
CA ILE A 134 -10.27 -0.29 3.92
C ILE A 134 -10.54 -0.91 5.29
N HIS A 135 -10.31 -0.15 6.38
CA HIS A 135 -10.46 -0.66 7.74
C HIS A 135 -11.88 -0.65 8.29
N ILE A 136 -12.83 -0.05 7.58
CA ILE A 136 -14.24 0.01 8.00
C ILE A 136 -15.01 -1.27 7.65
N SER A 137 -14.48 -2.07 6.76
CA SER A 137 -15.14 -3.32 6.35
C SER A 137 -14.92 -4.45 7.33
#